data_6ad9a82edcce243bc037382ce86f2110
#
_entry.id   6ad9a82edcce243bc037382ce86f2110
#
_cell.length_a   1.000
_cell.length_b   1.000
_cell.length_c   1.000
_cell.angle_alpha   90.00
_cell.angle_beta   90.00
_cell.angle_gamma   90.00
#
_symmetry.space_group_name_H-M   'P 1'
#
loop_
_entity.id
_entity.type
_entity.pdbx_description
1 polymer ?
#
loop_
_entity_poly.entity_id
_entity_poly.type
_entity_poly.pdbx_seq_one_letter_code
_entity_poly.pdbx_strand_id
1 'polypeptide(L)'
;MRKVYLSLLLLMSSLSFAQRTVIISTDNVVQTMDGFGGSDAWRTQFVGKNWPEQKKNAIADLLFSKEIDAQGNPKGIGLSIWRFNLGAGSTEQGEKSKVSDEWRRSECFLNADGTYDFSKQEGQRWFLQAAKKRGVEKFLIFTNSPPVYMTNNGLSFASQKNKLNLKDGAIPKFADFLVQSIQGLEKKEGIKFDYISPINEPQWEWMPKSGDQNSQEGTPATNQEIYDLTKSLSEKLKAEKMSTEIVIAEAAQINYLYENVNGENRDNQIDYFFGKTKTNISKLSNVKNVILGHSYFTTWPVDKQVLSRKLIAAEVKQKPGLKYWQSEYCILENPGEAEIPGGSGGGRDLGMQTALFVARLIHNDIAVANAASWQWWTSITRVDYKDGLIYLDDGKSKGGTTPEYVRNDGEFHDSKLLWALGNYSLFVRPGMLRVDVPNQDELGSANDVMLTAYKDTTNKKLIVVAVNCGNSAQKYKFDLSKGALKNNELTPYITAENSNLKRSGAQKIDNLEIPAKSIVTFVGELQY
;
A
#
# COMPACT_ATOMS: atom_id res chain seq x y z
N MET A 1 -20.80 -47.87 -59.28
CA MET A 1 -20.92 -47.05 -58.01
C MET A 1 -19.49 -46.70 -57.60
N ARG A 2 -19.07 -45.47 -57.96
CA ARG A 2 -17.75 -44.91 -57.54
C ARG A 2 -17.93 -44.20 -56.21
N LYS A 3 -17.25 -44.62 -55.14
CA LYS A 3 -17.16 -43.94 -53.86
C LYS A 3 -16.13 -42.83 -53.98
N VAL A 4 -16.61 -41.59 -53.82
CA VAL A 4 -15.77 -40.39 -53.70
C VAL A 4 -15.44 -40.22 -52.22
N TYR A 5 -14.16 -40.36 -51.87
CA TYR A 5 -13.69 -39.99 -50.52
C TYR A 5 -13.35 -38.50 -50.49
N LEU A 6 -14.13 -37.75 -49.73
CA LEU A 6 -13.89 -36.34 -49.46
C LEU A 6 -12.95 -36.26 -48.27
N SER A 7 -11.66 -35.98 -48.51
CA SER A 7 -10.67 -35.72 -47.46
C SER A 7 -10.85 -34.28 -46.95
N LEU A 8 -11.38 -34.11 -45.75
CA LEU A 8 -11.47 -32.85 -45.06
C LEU A 8 -10.08 -32.54 -44.46
N LEU A 9 -9.30 -31.66 -45.11
CA LEU A 9 -8.11 -31.08 -44.52
C LEU A 9 -8.57 -30.02 -43.48
N LEU A 10 -8.44 -30.35 -42.19
CA LEU A 10 -8.48 -29.36 -41.11
C LEU A 10 -7.19 -28.50 -41.22
N LEU A 11 -7.30 -27.31 -41.76
CA LEU A 11 -6.30 -26.26 -41.55
C LEU A 11 -6.38 -25.83 -40.09
N MET A 12 -5.52 -26.34 -39.24
CA MET A 12 -5.18 -25.71 -37.97
C MET A 12 -4.41 -24.42 -38.30
N SER A 13 -5.10 -23.31 -38.37
CA SER A 13 -4.46 -21.99 -38.32
C SER A 13 -3.81 -21.84 -36.96
N SER A 14 -2.51 -22.11 -36.87
CA SER A 14 -1.69 -21.64 -35.76
C SER A 14 -1.75 -20.12 -35.77
N LEU A 15 -2.53 -19.53 -34.86
CA LEU A 15 -2.47 -18.13 -34.55
C LEU A 15 -1.07 -17.87 -33.99
N SER A 16 -0.12 -17.58 -34.86
CA SER A 16 1.19 -17.07 -34.48
C SER A 16 0.96 -15.64 -34.01
N PHE A 17 0.86 -15.42 -32.70
CA PHE A 17 0.89 -14.07 -32.17
C PHE A 17 2.23 -13.45 -32.54
N ALA A 18 2.20 -12.36 -33.27
CA ALA A 18 3.40 -11.61 -33.64
C ALA A 18 4.11 -11.16 -32.35
N GLN A 19 5.38 -11.44 -32.26
CA GLN A 19 6.22 -10.98 -31.16
C GLN A 19 6.26 -9.44 -31.16
N ARG A 20 6.05 -8.83 -29.99
CA ARG A 20 6.09 -7.39 -29.81
C ARG A 20 7.45 -6.93 -29.31
N THR A 21 7.96 -5.85 -29.88
CA THR A 21 9.20 -5.22 -29.42
C THR A 21 8.87 -4.02 -28.56
N VAL A 22 9.46 -3.96 -27.37
CA VAL A 22 9.33 -2.84 -26.43
C VAL A 22 10.72 -2.30 -26.10
N ILE A 23 10.86 -0.99 -26.14
CA ILE A 23 12.07 -0.29 -25.72
C ILE A 23 12.01 -0.02 -24.22
N ILE A 24 13.05 -0.42 -23.50
CA ILE A 24 13.26 -0.03 -22.10
C ILE A 24 14.33 1.06 -22.10
N SER A 25 13.93 2.28 -21.81
CA SER A 25 14.81 3.47 -21.84
C SER A 25 15.67 3.52 -20.56
N THR A 26 16.66 2.65 -20.46
CA THR A 26 17.49 2.47 -19.25
C THR A 26 18.29 3.74 -18.86
N ASP A 27 18.48 4.69 -19.75
CA ASP A 27 19.11 5.99 -19.52
C ASP A 27 18.11 7.12 -19.22
N ASN A 28 16.80 6.92 -19.46
CA ASN A 28 15.76 7.87 -19.11
C ASN A 28 15.14 7.52 -17.73
N VAL A 29 15.64 8.16 -16.68
CA VAL A 29 15.12 7.99 -15.30
C VAL A 29 13.90 8.87 -15.11
N VAL A 30 12.79 8.25 -14.74
CA VAL A 30 11.51 8.94 -14.49
C VAL A 30 11.35 9.32 -13.01
N GLN A 31 11.70 8.41 -12.10
CA GLN A 31 11.60 8.68 -10.66
C GLN A 31 12.46 7.71 -9.83
N THR A 32 12.66 8.06 -8.55
CA THR A 32 13.24 7.17 -7.54
C THR A 32 12.13 6.59 -6.69
N MET A 33 12.11 5.25 -6.55
CA MET A 33 11.14 4.55 -5.73
C MET A 33 11.46 4.69 -4.24
N ASP A 34 10.41 4.93 -3.44
CA ASP A 34 10.53 5.02 -1.98
C ASP A 34 10.10 3.72 -1.28
N GLY A 35 9.37 2.83 -1.98
CA GLY A 35 9.09 1.47 -1.53
C GLY A 35 7.62 1.06 -1.55
N PHE A 36 7.37 -0.15 -1.04
CA PHE A 36 6.05 -0.77 -0.97
C PHE A 36 5.74 -1.17 0.46
N GLY A 37 4.50 -0.95 0.90
CA GLY A 37 4.14 -1.16 2.29
C GLY A 37 2.79 -1.80 2.53
N GLY A 38 2.56 -2.07 3.82
CA GLY A 38 1.27 -2.50 4.34
C GLY A 38 1.08 -2.01 5.76
N SER A 39 -0.19 -1.86 6.17
CA SER A 39 -0.55 -1.40 7.50
C SER A 39 -0.78 -2.57 8.46
N ASP A 40 -0.44 -2.35 9.73
CA ASP A 40 -0.69 -3.26 10.85
C ASP A 40 -2.11 -3.16 11.41
N ALA A 41 -2.85 -2.11 11.04
CA ALA A 41 -4.16 -1.82 11.59
C ALA A 41 -5.18 -2.92 11.29
N TRP A 42 -5.83 -3.40 12.25
CA TRP A 42 -5.63 -3.39 13.71
C TRP A 42 -5.43 -4.84 14.18
N ARG A 43 -5.60 -5.80 13.22
CA ARG A 43 -5.69 -7.24 13.51
C ARG A 43 -4.37 -7.85 13.94
N THR A 44 -3.27 -7.17 13.64
CA THR A 44 -1.94 -7.56 14.15
C THR A 44 -1.87 -7.55 15.66
N GLN A 45 -2.73 -6.76 16.36
CA GLN A 45 -2.72 -6.72 17.83
C GLN A 45 -3.04 -8.08 18.45
N PHE A 46 -4.16 -8.71 18.08
CA PHE A 46 -4.51 -10.01 18.67
C PHE A 46 -3.62 -11.14 18.14
N VAL A 47 -3.29 -11.12 16.86
CA VAL A 47 -2.39 -12.13 16.27
C VAL A 47 -1.01 -12.08 16.91
N GLY A 48 -0.38 -10.92 16.97
CA GLY A 48 0.97 -10.75 17.50
C GLY A 48 1.05 -11.04 19.01
N LYS A 49 -0.02 -10.70 19.77
CA LYS A 49 -0.08 -10.92 21.20
C LYS A 49 -0.38 -12.38 21.59
N ASN A 50 -1.34 -13.00 20.93
CA ASN A 50 -1.97 -14.22 21.45
C ASN A 50 -1.66 -15.49 20.65
N TRP A 51 -1.41 -15.37 19.33
CA TRP A 51 -1.28 -16.55 18.47
C TRP A 51 0.01 -17.33 18.73
N PRO A 52 0.00 -18.65 18.46
CA PRO A 52 1.19 -19.47 18.56
C PRO A 52 2.37 -18.89 17.79
N GLU A 53 3.56 -18.93 18.39
CA GLU A 53 4.79 -18.33 17.85
C GLU A 53 5.09 -18.80 16.42
N GLN A 54 4.85 -20.08 16.12
CA GLN A 54 5.06 -20.64 14.79
C GLN A 54 4.16 -19.98 13.74
N LYS A 55 2.85 -19.80 14.03
CA LYS A 55 1.88 -19.24 13.10
C LYS A 55 2.15 -17.75 12.84
N LYS A 56 2.36 -16.97 13.90
CA LYS A 56 2.64 -15.54 13.72
C LYS A 56 3.98 -15.28 13.01
N ASN A 57 5.00 -16.14 13.22
CA ASN A 57 6.24 -16.07 12.44
C ASN A 57 6.01 -16.43 10.95
N ALA A 58 5.19 -17.44 10.65
CA ALA A 58 4.85 -17.77 9.27
C ALA A 58 4.11 -16.62 8.56
N ILE A 59 3.18 -15.94 9.25
CA ILE A 59 2.53 -14.73 8.74
C ILE A 59 3.56 -13.62 8.51
N ALA A 60 4.48 -13.41 9.45
CA ALA A 60 5.52 -12.40 9.31
C ALA A 60 6.50 -12.73 8.17
N ASP A 61 6.79 -14.02 7.93
CA ASP A 61 7.60 -14.45 6.78
C ASP A 61 6.91 -14.11 5.46
N LEU A 62 5.62 -14.39 5.32
CA LEU A 62 4.85 -14.02 4.12
C LEU A 62 4.92 -12.51 3.83
N LEU A 63 4.83 -11.67 4.86
CA LEU A 63 4.84 -10.21 4.69
C LEU A 63 6.25 -9.65 4.45
N PHE A 64 7.26 -10.11 5.17
CA PHE A 64 8.54 -9.40 5.30
C PHE A 64 9.74 -10.16 4.77
N SER A 65 9.67 -11.49 4.61
CA SER A 65 10.86 -12.28 4.24
C SER A 65 11.33 -11.93 2.82
N LYS A 66 12.63 -11.75 2.68
CA LYS A 66 13.36 -11.64 1.40
C LYS A 66 14.13 -12.92 1.07
N GLU A 67 13.95 -13.96 1.90
CA GLU A 67 14.59 -15.25 1.68
C GLU A 67 13.96 -16.01 0.53
N ILE A 68 14.77 -16.85 -0.10
CA ILE A 68 14.35 -17.78 -1.15
C ILE A 68 14.54 -19.22 -0.68
N ASP A 69 13.71 -20.13 -1.16
CA ASP A 69 13.84 -21.57 -0.90
C ASP A 69 14.95 -22.21 -1.74
N ALA A 70 15.17 -23.51 -1.54
CA ALA A 70 16.18 -24.26 -2.29
C ALA A 70 15.91 -24.33 -3.81
N GLN A 71 14.68 -24.08 -4.24
CA GLN A 71 14.28 -24.02 -5.65
C GLN A 71 14.39 -22.60 -6.22
N GLY A 72 14.72 -21.62 -5.39
CA GLY A 72 14.85 -20.21 -5.75
C GLY A 72 13.52 -19.43 -5.72
N ASN A 73 12.45 -19.99 -5.11
CA ASN A 73 11.19 -19.28 -4.94
C ASN A 73 11.22 -18.41 -3.67
N PRO A 74 10.64 -17.21 -3.71
CA PRO A 74 10.51 -16.36 -2.53
C PRO A 74 9.61 -16.99 -1.45
N LYS A 75 10.00 -16.82 -0.17
CA LYS A 75 9.21 -17.25 0.99
C LYS A 75 8.18 -16.19 1.40
N GLY A 76 8.35 -14.96 0.97
CA GLY A 76 7.47 -13.85 1.29
C GLY A 76 7.58 -12.73 0.27
N ILE A 77 6.83 -11.66 0.49
CA ILE A 77 6.74 -10.53 -0.43
C ILE A 77 7.72 -9.40 -0.12
N GLY A 78 8.48 -9.48 0.97
CA GLY A 78 9.54 -8.54 1.31
C GLY A 78 9.09 -7.08 1.37
N LEU A 79 7.98 -6.77 2.04
CA LEU A 79 7.56 -5.37 2.22
C LEU A 79 8.72 -4.52 2.69
N SER A 80 8.86 -3.32 2.13
CA SER A 80 9.95 -2.38 2.44
C SER A 80 9.52 -1.27 3.39
N ILE A 81 8.21 -1.05 3.55
CA ILE A 81 7.61 -0.08 4.48
C ILE A 81 6.63 -0.84 5.39
N TRP A 82 6.74 -0.61 6.71
CA TRP A 82 5.74 -1.06 7.67
C TRP A 82 5.05 0.14 8.30
N ARG A 83 3.71 0.20 8.14
CA ARG A 83 2.89 1.31 8.61
C ARG A 83 2.22 0.94 9.92
N PHE A 84 2.72 1.51 11.04
CA PHE A 84 2.31 1.24 12.42
C PHE A 84 1.21 2.19 12.85
N ASN A 85 0.06 1.65 13.30
CA ASN A 85 -1.05 2.45 13.81
C ASN A 85 -0.83 2.83 15.28
N LEU A 86 -0.72 4.12 15.56
CA LEU A 86 -0.67 4.68 16.89
C LEU A 86 -2.10 4.90 17.41
N GLY A 87 -2.52 4.13 18.39
CA GLY A 87 -3.88 4.13 18.89
C GLY A 87 -4.24 5.32 19.79
N ALA A 88 -5.53 5.64 19.81
CA ALA A 88 -6.09 6.76 20.56
C ALA A 88 -6.66 6.40 21.95
N GLY A 89 -6.79 5.10 22.28
CA GLY A 89 -7.25 4.64 23.59
C GLY A 89 -8.69 4.12 23.62
N SER A 90 -9.23 3.73 22.48
CA SER A 90 -10.55 3.10 22.43
C SER A 90 -10.58 1.71 23.09
N THR A 91 -9.44 1.01 23.14
CA THR A 91 -9.34 -0.27 23.87
C THR A 91 -9.53 -0.09 25.36
N GLU A 92 -8.90 0.91 26.00
CA GLU A 92 -9.03 1.19 27.42
C GLU A 92 -10.46 1.60 27.81
N GLN A 93 -11.19 2.19 26.89
CA GLN A 93 -12.59 2.55 27.11
C GLN A 93 -13.53 1.33 26.93
N GLY A 94 -13.10 0.26 26.25
CA GLY A 94 -13.94 -0.91 25.99
C GLY A 94 -15.22 -0.54 25.24
N GLU A 95 -16.38 -0.99 25.71
CA GLU A 95 -17.68 -0.66 25.13
C GLU A 95 -18.04 0.83 25.22
N LYS A 96 -17.52 1.52 26.24
CA LYS A 96 -17.71 2.99 26.38
C LYS A 96 -17.02 3.78 25.28
N SER A 97 -16.07 3.20 24.57
CA SER A 97 -15.47 3.80 23.38
C SER A 97 -16.47 4.00 22.25
N LYS A 98 -17.56 3.25 22.25
CA LYS A 98 -18.56 3.19 21.16
C LYS A 98 -17.98 2.81 19.79
N VAL A 99 -16.79 2.23 19.76
CA VAL A 99 -16.26 1.53 18.59
C VAL A 99 -16.81 0.12 18.61
N SER A 100 -17.63 -0.22 17.61
CA SER A 100 -18.45 -1.44 17.60
C SER A 100 -17.63 -2.74 17.52
N ASP A 101 -16.55 -2.76 16.73
CA ASP A 101 -15.65 -3.91 16.59
C ASP A 101 -14.43 -3.76 17.51
N GLU A 102 -14.30 -4.63 18.51
CA GLU A 102 -13.15 -4.63 19.41
C GLU A 102 -11.79 -4.80 18.69
N TRP A 103 -11.78 -5.49 17.54
CA TRP A 103 -10.59 -5.66 16.72
C TRP A 103 -10.18 -4.38 15.98
N ARG A 104 -10.99 -3.33 16.04
CA ARG A 104 -10.70 -1.98 15.54
C ARG A 104 -10.43 -0.98 16.66
N ARG A 105 -10.53 -1.41 17.92
CA ARG A 105 -10.11 -0.60 19.07
C ARG A 105 -8.59 -0.67 19.20
N SER A 106 -7.97 0.45 19.57
CA SER A 106 -6.52 0.55 19.75
C SER A 106 -6.17 1.04 21.15
N GLU A 107 -5.09 0.47 21.73
CA GLU A 107 -4.51 0.94 22.98
C GLU A 107 -3.76 2.26 22.74
N CYS A 108 -3.74 3.15 23.72
CA CYS A 108 -2.95 4.39 23.71
C CYS A 108 -1.78 4.30 24.68
N PHE A 109 -0.58 4.68 24.25
CA PHE A 109 0.58 4.72 25.13
C PHE A 109 0.45 5.76 26.24
N LEU A 110 -0.29 6.85 26.01
CA LEU A 110 -0.59 7.86 27.02
C LEU A 110 -1.72 7.37 27.93
N ASN A 111 -1.48 7.41 29.25
CA ASN A 111 -2.47 7.11 30.28
C ASN A 111 -3.28 8.36 30.67
N ALA A 112 -4.39 8.18 31.36
CA ALA A 112 -5.26 9.26 31.84
C ALA A 112 -4.55 10.24 32.81
N ASP A 113 -3.58 9.74 33.55
CA ASP A 113 -2.78 10.53 34.50
C ASP A 113 -1.59 11.28 33.85
N GLY A 114 -1.43 11.15 32.54
CA GLY A 114 -0.35 11.79 31.78
C GLY A 114 0.95 10.99 31.71
N THR A 115 1.02 9.80 32.31
CA THR A 115 2.17 8.90 32.18
C THR A 115 2.10 8.11 30.87
N TYR A 116 3.26 7.54 30.46
CA TYR A 116 3.34 6.71 29.27
C TYR A 116 3.62 5.26 29.63
N ASP A 117 2.88 4.35 29.00
CA ASP A 117 3.08 2.89 29.12
C ASP A 117 3.37 2.25 27.77
N PHE A 118 4.64 2.04 27.49
CA PHE A 118 5.10 1.39 26.26
C PHE A 118 5.06 -0.16 26.32
N SER A 119 4.38 -0.76 27.32
CA SER A 119 4.03 -2.18 27.29
C SER A 119 2.80 -2.46 26.43
N LYS A 120 1.96 -1.47 26.20
CA LYS A 120 0.74 -1.53 25.39
C LYS A 120 1.04 -1.80 23.90
N GLN A 121 0.00 -2.04 23.10
CA GLN A 121 0.08 -2.43 21.68
C GLN A 121 1.05 -3.62 21.47
N GLU A 122 1.06 -4.56 22.39
CA GLU A 122 2.03 -5.67 22.44
C GLU A 122 2.09 -6.45 21.12
N GLY A 123 0.94 -6.77 20.53
CA GLY A 123 0.89 -7.53 19.28
C GLY A 123 1.35 -6.71 18.07
N GLN A 124 1.00 -5.43 17.98
CA GLN A 124 1.50 -4.55 16.94
C GLN A 124 3.02 -4.36 17.06
N ARG A 125 3.54 -4.18 18.28
CA ARG A 125 4.99 -4.11 18.55
C ARG A 125 5.70 -5.43 18.22
N TRP A 126 5.05 -6.59 18.44
CA TRP A 126 5.61 -7.87 18.00
C TRP A 126 5.83 -7.88 16.47
N PHE A 127 4.83 -7.42 15.68
CA PHE A 127 4.98 -7.32 14.22
C PHE A 127 6.01 -6.27 13.81
N LEU A 128 6.13 -5.17 14.55
CA LEU A 128 7.16 -4.16 14.33
C LEU A 128 8.58 -4.78 14.48
N GLN A 129 8.80 -5.60 15.53
CA GLN A 129 10.03 -6.35 15.73
C GLN A 129 10.26 -7.43 14.67
N ALA A 130 9.20 -8.14 14.28
CA ALA A 130 9.28 -9.15 13.24
C ALA A 130 9.65 -8.55 11.88
N ALA A 131 9.13 -7.36 11.56
CA ALA A 131 9.49 -6.60 10.37
C ALA A 131 10.97 -6.16 10.39
N LYS A 132 11.44 -5.58 11.51
CA LYS A 132 12.85 -5.22 11.69
C LYS A 132 13.77 -6.42 11.52
N LYS A 133 13.46 -7.54 12.20
CA LYS A 133 14.27 -8.77 12.13
C LYS A 133 14.41 -9.31 10.71
N ARG A 134 13.39 -9.09 9.85
CA ARG A 134 13.37 -9.53 8.45
C ARG A 134 13.89 -8.47 7.47
N GLY A 135 14.37 -7.34 7.99
CA GLY A 135 15.04 -6.30 7.22
C GLY A 135 14.09 -5.41 6.41
N VAL A 136 12.94 -5.08 6.96
CA VAL A 136 12.11 -3.97 6.48
C VAL A 136 12.92 -2.68 6.61
N GLU A 137 12.97 -1.89 5.54
CA GLU A 137 13.88 -0.74 5.43
C GLU A 137 13.33 0.53 6.06
N LYS A 138 11.99 0.70 6.06
CA LYS A 138 11.32 1.94 6.47
C LYS A 138 10.15 1.66 7.42
N PHE A 139 10.07 2.48 8.46
CA PHE A 139 8.99 2.42 9.43
C PHE A 139 8.23 3.75 9.44
N LEU A 140 6.91 3.67 9.20
CA LEU A 140 6.00 4.80 9.22
C LEU A 140 5.04 4.62 10.38
N ILE A 141 4.90 5.63 11.24
CA ILE A 141 3.88 5.68 12.28
C ILE A 141 2.76 6.62 11.83
N PHE A 142 1.51 6.23 12.02
CA PHE A 142 0.36 7.07 11.67
C PHE A 142 -0.70 7.01 12.76
N THR A 143 -1.59 8.00 12.78
CA THR A 143 -2.68 8.07 13.75
C THR A 143 -4.00 8.39 13.08
N ASN A 144 -5.07 7.70 13.52
CA ASN A 144 -6.44 7.96 13.07
C ASN A 144 -7.12 9.05 13.90
N SER A 145 -6.75 9.22 15.15
CA SER A 145 -7.36 10.17 16.09
C SER A 145 -6.37 10.62 17.15
N PRO A 146 -6.50 11.84 17.68
CA PRO A 146 -5.82 12.20 18.92
C PRO A 146 -6.23 11.28 20.08
N PRO A 147 -5.38 11.12 21.11
CA PRO A 147 -5.75 10.38 22.33
C PRO A 147 -7.08 10.84 22.91
N VAL A 148 -7.92 9.91 23.36
CA VAL A 148 -9.26 10.22 23.92
C VAL A 148 -9.20 11.25 25.06
N TYR A 149 -8.10 11.33 25.78
CA TYR A 149 -7.89 12.34 26.85
C TYR A 149 -7.72 13.77 26.32
N MET A 150 -7.40 13.92 25.04
CA MET A 150 -7.20 15.21 24.38
C MET A 150 -8.38 15.60 23.49
N THR A 151 -9.29 14.67 23.19
CA THR A 151 -10.43 14.94 22.30
C THR A 151 -11.52 15.77 22.97
N ASN A 152 -12.31 16.50 22.19
CA ASN A 152 -13.40 17.34 22.68
C ASN A 152 -14.52 16.53 23.37
N ASN A 153 -14.83 15.37 22.80
CA ASN A 153 -15.93 14.52 23.26
C ASN A 153 -15.49 13.34 24.14
N GLY A 154 -14.18 13.21 24.41
CA GLY A 154 -13.62 12.09 25.16
C GLY A 154 -13.67 10.75 24.42
N LEU A 155 -13.97 10.73 23.10
CA LEU A 155 -14.01 9.55 22.26
C LEU A 155 -12.95 9.65 21.15
N SER A 156 -12.57 8.50 20.60
CA SER A 156 -11.59 8.40 19.52
C SER A 156 -12.16 8.64 18.12
N PHE A 157 -13.38 9.12 18.03
CA PHE A 157 -14.00 9.57 16.78
C PHE A 157 -14.74 10.90 16.97
N ALA A 158 -14.97 11.62 15.88
CA ALA A 158 -15.50 12.97 15.93
C ALA A 158 -16.99 13.02 16.26
N SER A 159 -17.40 14.15 16.83
CA SER A 159 -18.82 14.53 17.05
C SER A 159 -19.20 15.82 16.34
N GLN A 160 -18.24 16.47 15.68
CA GLN A 160 -18.43 17.70 14.92
C GLN A 160 -17.84 17.54 13.52
N LYS A 161 -18.53 18.11 12.54
CA LYS A 161 -18.07 18.16 11.15
C LYS A 161 -16.95 19.16 10.98
N ASN A 162 -16.11 18.94 9.97
CA ASN A 162 -15.12 19.90 9.49
C ASN A 162 -14.18 20.46 10.58
N LYS A 163 -13.93 19.72 11.65
CA LYS A 163 -13.08 20.16 12.75
C LYS A 163 -12.35 18.99 13.37
N LEU A 164 -11.06 19.18 13.58
CA LEU A 164 -10.22 18.24 14.33
C LEU A 164 -10.84 17.97 15.71
N ASN A 165 -11.05 16.70 16.05
CA ASN A 165 -11.58 16.30 17.35
C ASN A 165 -10.52 16.46 18.45
N LEU A 166 -10.12 17.71 18.69
CA LEU A 166 -9.07 18.07 19.64
C LEU A 166 -9.53 19.29 20.44
N LYS A 167 -9.29 19.29 21.76
CA LYS A 167 -9.59 20.42 22.64
C LYS A 167 -8.88 21.68 22.15
N ASP A 168 -9.54 22.81 22.28
CA ASP A 168 -9.00 24.10 21.83
C ASP A 168 -7.62 24.35 22.45
N GLY A 169 -6.68 24.79 21.63
CA GLY A 169 -5.29 25.03 22.05
C GLY A 169 -4.45 23.77 22.33
N ALA A 170 -4.97 22.56 22.07
CA ALA A 170 -4.26 21.33 22.38
C ALA A 170 -3.35 20.81 21.26
N ILE A 171 -3.25 21.49 20.10
CA ILE A 171 -2.33 21.10 19.01
C ILE A 171 -0.90 20.88 19.51
N PRO A 172 -0.28 21.78 20.33
CA PRO A 172 1.07 21.55 20.84
C PRO A 172 1.18 20.30 21.74
N LYS A 173 0.15 19.99 22.53
CA LYS A 173 0.11 18.77 23.36
C LYS A 173 -0.04 17.50 22.52
N PHE A 174 -0.82 17.57 21.44
CA PHE A 174 -0.93 16.44 20.52
C PHE A 174 0.38 16.22 19.77
N ALA A 175 1.07 17.27 19.33
CA ALA A 175 2.41 17.14 18.76
C ALA A 175 3.43 16.56 19.77
N ASP A 176 3.36 16.93 21.06
CA ASP A 176 4.16 16.31 22.13
C ASP A 176 3.89 14.81 22.26
N PHE A 177 2.60 14.42 22.28
CA PHE A 177 2.22 13.01 22.34
C PHE A 177 2.82 12.20 21.19
N LEU A 178 2.79 12.74 19.97
CA LEU A 178 3.37 12.07 18.79
C LEU A 178 4.88 11.87 18.96
N VAL A 179 5.60 12.92 19.37
CA VAL A 179 7.05 12.87 19.61
C VAL A 179 7.40 11.91 20.73
N GLN A 180 6.72 11.98 21.89
CA GLN A 180 6.95 11.09 23.03
C GLN A 180 6.67 9.62 22.65
N SER A 181 5.62 9.37 21.84
CA SER A 181 5.28 8.03 21.37
C SER A 181 6.38 7.46 20.47
N ILE A 182 6.93 8.26 19.56
CA ILE A 182 8.06 7.83 18.71
C ILE A 182 9.28 7.53 19.59
N GLN A 183 9.70 8.47 20.44
CA GLN A 183 10.87 8.31 21.32
C GLN A 183 10.75 7.08 22.22
N GLY A 184 9.58 6.87 22.80
CA GLY A 184 9.32 5.72 23.68
C GLY A 184 9.37 4.40 22.93
N LEU A 185 8.77 4.31 21.75
CA LEU A 185 8.85 3.14 20.87
C LEU A 185 10.28 2.89 20.37
N GLU A 186 10.98 3.93 19.92
CA GLU A 186 12.39 3.81 19.50
C GLU A 186 13.27 3.26 20.62
N LYS A 187 13.09 3.78 21.84
CA LYS A 187 13.80 3.32 23.04
C LYS A 187 13.42 1.89 23.40
N LYS A 188 12.13 1.54 23.38
CA LYS A 188 11.61 0.22 23.77
C LYS A 188 11.98 -0.86 22.77
N GLU A 189 11.82 -0.58 21.48
CA GLU A 189 11.96 -1.56 20.40
C GLU A 189 13.32 -1.49 19.69
N GLY A 190 14.12 -0.45 19.93
CA GLY A 190 15.38 -0.21 19.25
C GLY A 190 15.20 0.03 17.74
N ILE A 191 14.06 0.55 17.33
CA ILE A 191 13.67 0.82 15.94
C ILE A 191 13.64 2.33 15.76
N LYS A 192 14.12 2.83 14.61
CA LYS A 192 13.89 4.21 14.19
C LYS A 192 12.68 4.29 13.30
N PHE A 193 11.80 5.27 13.57
CA PHE A 193 10.74 5.62 12.65
C PHE A 193 11.25 6.64 11.64
N ASP A 194 11.20 6.26 10.36
CA ASP A 194 11.57 7.15 9.27
C ASP A 194 10.52 8.24 9.06
N TYR A 195 9.24 7.89 9.23
CA TYR A 195 8.12 8.77 8.89
C TYR A 195 7.05 8.80 9.98
N ILE A 196 6.39 9.97 10.08
CA ILE A 196 5.16 10.18 10.86
C ILE A 196 4.09 10.82 9.99
N SER A 197 2.90 10.19 9.94
CA SER A 197 1.68 10.76 9.37
C SER A 197 0.71 11.13 10.49
N PRO A 198 0.54 12.41 10.82
CA PRO A 198 -0.18 12.84 12.03
C PRO A 198 -1.70 12.91 11.87
N ILE A 199 -2.23 12.76 10.66
CA ILE A 199 -3.67 12.82 10.33
C ILE A 199 -3.94 11.79 9.23
N ASN A 200 -5.07 11.10 9.32
CA ASN A 200 -5.54 10.15 8.32
C ASN A 200 -6.93 10.53 7.81
N GLU A 201 -7.11 10.58 6.49
CA GLU A 201 -8.37 10.82 5.78
C GLU A 201 -9.18 12.02 6.33
N PRO A 202 -8.60 13.21 6.37
CA PRO A 202 -9.22 14.39 7.01
C PRO A 202 -10.53 14.84 6.36
N GLN A 203 -10.86 14.37 5.17
CA GLN A 203 -12.08 14.72 4.45
C GLN A 203 -13.31 13.96 4.94
N TRP A 204 -13.13 12.80 5.59
CA TRP A 204 -14.24 12.08 6.20
C TRP A 204 -14.63 12.68 7.54
N GLU A 205 -15.94 12.69 7.85
CA GLU A 205 -16.43 13.27 9.11
C GLU A 205 -16.10 12.40 10.32
N TRP A 206 -15.89 11.11 10.13
CA TRP A 206 -15.59 10.14 11.19
C TRP A 206 -16.60 10.18 12.35
N MET A 207 -17.86 10.48 12.03
CA MET A 207 -18.98 10.50 12.94
C MET A 207 -19.82 9.23 12.77
N PRO A 208 -20.59 8.81 13.78
CA PRO A 208 -21.59 7.76 13.62
C PRO A 208 -22.54 8.06 12.45
N LYS A 209 -22.70 7.09 11.55
CA LYS A 209 -23.66 7.20 10.43
C LYS A 209 -25.11 7.05 10.92
N SER A 210 -25.31 6.29 12.00
CA SER A 210 -26.60 6.10 12.69
C SER A 210 -26.31 5.71 14.14
N GLY A 211 -27.21 6.08 15.07
CA GLY A 211 -27.03 5.81 16.49
C GLY A 211 -25.83 6.57 17.06
N ASP A 212 -25.10 5.93 17.99
CA ASP A 212 -23.99 6.53 18.72
C ASP A 212 -22.67 5.73 18.60
N GLN A 213 -22.65 4.68 17.78
CA GLN A 213 -21.47 3.84 17.54
C GLN A 213 -20.79 4.16 16.22
N ASN A 214 -19.47 4.11 16.21
CA ASN A 214 -18.65 4.19 14.99
C ASN A 214 -17.93 2.86 14.74
N SER A 215 -17.42 2.69 13.51
CA SER A 215 -16.71 1.48 13.12
C SER A 215 -15.24 1.48 13.53
N GLN A 216 -14.65 2.65 13.77
CA GLN A 216 -13.22 2.82 14.07
C GLN A 216 -12.91 4.20 14.66
N GLU A 217 -11.67 4.39 15.09
CA GLU A 217 -11.10 5.69 15.43
C GLU A 217 -10.98 6.57 14.17
N GLY A 218 -11.12 7.88 14.31
CA GLY A 218 -10.98 8.83 13.19
C GLY A 218 -11.30 10.28 13.56
N THR A 219 -10.75 11.22 12.82
CA THR A 219 -11.02 12.65 13.01
C THR A 219 -10.97 13.40 11.69
N PRO A 220 -11.96 14.27 11.37
CA PRO A 220 -11.79 15.23 10.29
C PRO A 220 -10.75 16.27 10.67
N ALA A 221 -10.20 16.96 9.68
CA ALA A 221 -9.39 18.14 9.91
C ALA A 221 -9.45 19.07 8.70
N THR A 222 -9.45 20.38 8.95
CA THR A 222 -9.25 21.38 7.91
C THR A 222 -7.78 21.44 7.48
N ASN A 223 -7.51 21.94 6.29
CA ASN A 223 -6.13 22.15 5.84
C ASN A 223 -5.35 23.08 6.80
N GLN A 224 -6.02 24.06 7.43
CA GLN A 224 -5.39 24.92 8.42
C GLN A 224 -4.97 24.15 9.68
N GLU A 225 -5.83 23.28 10.19
CA GLU A 225 -5.51 22.45 11.36
C GLU A 225 -4.37 21.47 11.06
N ILE A 226 -4.34 20.90 9.85
CA ILE A 226 -3.22 20.05 9.39
C ILE A 226 -1.92 20.86 9.33
N TYR A 227 -1.97 22.09 8.79
CA TYR A 227 -0.80 22.99 8.75
C TYR A 227 -0.29 23.30 10.15
N ASP A 228 -1.18 23.69 11.08
CA ASP A 228 -0.82 24.07 12.45
C ASP A 228 -0.22 22.90 13.22
N LEU A 229 -0.78 21.69 13.04
CA LEU A 229 -0.24 20.47 13.63
C LEU A 229 1.13 20.12 13.02
N THR A 230 1.26 20.18 11.70
CA THR A 230 2.53 19.92 10.99
C THR A 230 3.62 20.87 11.44
N LYS A 231 3.30 22.16 11.59
CA LYS A 231 4.23 23.17 12.08
C LYS A 231 4.67 22.89 13.51
N SER A 232 3.72 22.65 14.41
CA SER A 232 4.01 22.33 15.82
C SER A 232 4.86 21.06 15.96
N LEU A 233 4.53 20.02 15.19
CA LEU A 233 5.28 18.76 15.19
C LEU A 233 6.70 18.96 14.63
N SER A 234 6.85 19.72 13.55
CA SER A 234 8.16 20.07 12.97
C SER A 234 9.06 20.78 13.98
N GLU A 235 8.52 21.77 14.71
CA GLU A 235 9.25 22.50 15.74
C GLU A 235 9.74 21.56 16.87
N LYS A 236 8.89 20.60 17.28
CA LYS A 236 9.22 19.64 18.34
C LYS A 236 10.23 18.59 17.89
N LEU A 237 10.06 17.99 16.73
CA LEU A 237 11.04 17.04 16.17
C LEU A 237 12.42 17.69 16.02
N LYS A 238 12.46 18.96 15.57
CA LYS A 238 13.70 19.73 15.48
C LYS A 238 14.33 19.98 16.86
N ALA A 239 13.54 20.38 17.86
CA ALA A 239 14.02 20.62 19.22
C ALA A 239 14.62 19.36 19.84
N GLU A 240 13.98 18.21 19.62
CA GLU A 240 14.42 16.89 20.09
C GLU A 240 15.51 16.26 19.19
N LYS A 241 15.95 16.95 18.13
CA LYS A 241 16.97 16.48 17.17
C LYS A 241 16.64 15.13 16.55
N MET A 242 15.38 14.84 16.32
CA MET A 242 14.92 13.61 15.72
C MET A 242 15.07 13.65 14.20
N SER A 243 15.34 12.50 13.60
CA SER A 243 15.47 12.35 12.15
C SER A 243 14.17 11.95 11.44
N THR A 244 13.10 11.69 12.20
CA THR A 244 11.79 11.32 11.67
C THR A 244 11.24 12.44 10.80
N GLU A 245 10.77 12.11 9.59
CA GLU A 245 10.18 13.07 8.65
C GLU A 245 8.65 13.02 8.71
N ILE A 246 8.01 14.19 8.72
CA ILE A 246 6.55 14.34 8.65
C ILE A 246 6.13 14.14 7.20
N VAL A 247 5.12 13.29 6.98
CA VAL A 247 4.47 13.06 5.70
C VAL A 247 2.98 13.36 5.81
N ILE A 248 2.41 14.07 4.84
CA ILE A 248 1.00 14.48 4.79
C ILE A 248 0.46 14.29 3.35
N ALA A 249 -0.83 14.38 3.09
CA ALA A 249 -1.96 14.69 3.99
C ALA A 249 -2.84 13.44 4.24
N GLU A 250 -2.51 12.26 3.67
CA GLU A 250 -3.35 11.07 3.72
C GLU A 250 -4.78 11.35 3.25
N ALA A 251 -4.89 12.03 2.09
CA ALA A 251 -6.20 12.40 1.56
C ALA A 251 -7.04 11.14 1.28
N ALA A 252 -8.30 11.14 1.70
CA ALA A 252 -9.21 9.99 1.58
C ALA A 252 -9.47 9.55 0.12
N GLN A 253 -9.25 10.44 -0.83
CA GLN A 253 -9.29 10.18 -2.28
C GLN A 253 -8.25 11.07 -2.97
N ILE A 254 -7.64 10.57 -4.04
CA ILE A 254 -6.60 11.34 -4.74
C ILE A 254 -7.09 12.66 -5.34
N ASN A 255 -8.36 12.77 -5.74
CA ASN A 255 -8.87 14.02 -6.29
C ASN A 255 -8.95 15.15 -5.24
N TYR A 256 -9.06 14.86 -3.95
CA TYR A 256 -8.95 15.88 -2.88
C TYR A 256 -7.57 16.54 -2.83
N LEU A 257 -6.56 15.95 -3.45
CA LEU A 257 -5.24 16.54 -3.51
C LEU A 257 -5.16 17.70 -4.51
N TYR A 258 -6.00 17.72 -5.56
CA TYR A 258 -5.88 18.69 -6.66
C TYR A 258 -7.20 19.37 -7.07
N GLU A 259 -8.34 18.97 -6.52
CA GLU A 259 -9.66 19.55 -6.81
C GLU A 259 -10.27 20.20 -5.57
N ASN A 260 -11.10 21.23 -5.80
CA ASN A 260 -12.04 21.74 -4.79
C ASN A 260 -13.35 20.96 -4.90
N VAL A 261 -13.49 19.90 -4.09
CA VAL A 261 -14.63 19.00 -4.15
C VAL A 261 -15.77 19.46 -3.23
N ASN A 262 -15.45 19.86 -2.01
CA ASN A 262 -16.43 20.11 -0.96
C ASN A 262 -16.54 21.59 -0.53
N GLY A 263 -15.62 22.44 -0.95
CA GLY A 263 -15.58 23.86 -0.55
C GLY A 263 -15.33 24.11 0.96
N GLU A 264 -14.82 23.11 1.68
CA GLU A 264 -14.75 23.09 3.15
C GLU A 264 -13.31 23.24 3.68
N ASN A 265 -12.39 23.74 2.86
CA ASN A 265 -10.97 23.87 3.21
C ASN A 265 -10.29 22.56 3.67
N ARG A 266 -10.66 21.43 3.08
CA ARG A 266 -10.11 20.09 3.33
C ARG A 266 -9.55 19.42 2.08
N ASP A 267 -9.62 20.08 0.95
CA ASP A 267 -9.22 19.62 -0.38
C ASP A 267 -8.24 20.60 -1.06
N ASN A 268 -7.91 20.37 -2.33
CA ASN A 268 -6.87 21.09 -3.07
C ASN A 268 -5.53 21.18 -2.30
N GLN A 269 -5.13 20.06 -1.70
CA GLN A 269 -4.08 20.01 -0.68
C GLN A 269 -2.67 20.21 -1.27
N ILE A 270 -2.44 19.87 -2.55
CA ILE A 270 -1.15 20.12 -3.21
C ILE A 270 -0.86 21.62 -3.27
N ASP A 271 -1.83 22.42 -3.70
CA ASP A 271 -1.65 23.88 -3.73
C ASP A 271 -1.58 24.48 -2.34
N TYR A 272 -2.39 23.99 -1.41
CA TYR A 272 -2.41 24.50 -0.06
C TYR A 272 -1.07 24.32 0.66
N PHE A 273 -0.48 23.11 0.59
CA PHE A 273 0.72 22.75 1.35
C PHE A 273 2.03 22.92 0.60
N PHE A 274 2.02 22.88 -0.74
CA PHE A 274 3.22 22.96 -1.57
C PHE A 274 3.17 24.07 -2.64
N GLY A 275 2.09 24.84 -2.68
CA GLY A 275 1.93 25.99 -3.57
C GLY A 275 2.64 27.25 -3.05
N LYS A 276 2.44 28.35 -3.77
CA LYS A 276 2.95 29.68 -3.38
C LYS A 276 2.05 30.34 -2.32
N THR A 277 1.89 29.70 -1.17
CA THR A 277 0.99 30.09 -0.08
C THR A 277 1.77 30.35 1.20
N LYS A 278 1.12 31.00 2.19
CA LYS A 278 1.70 31.16 3.54
C LYS A 278 1.72 29.83 4.31
N THR A 279 0.95 28.85 3.88
CA THR A 279 0.82 27.52 4.45
C THR A 279 1.73 26.49 3.77
N ASN A 280 2.67 26.94 2.95
CA ASN A 280 3.66 26.06 2.33
C ASN A 280 4.59 25.47 3.39
N ILE A 281 4.57 24.12 3.50
CA ILE A 281 5.31 23.37 4.52
C ILE A 281 6.69 22.88 4.04
N SER A 282 7.00 23.00 2.75
CA SER A 282 8.25 22.43 2.17
C SER A 282 9.54 23.00 2.80
N LYS A 283 9.44 24.12 3.53
CA LYS A 283 10.56 24.76 4.23
C LYS A 283 10.63 24.45 5.73
N LEU A 284 9.64 23.74 6.25
CA LEU A 284 9.65 23.33 7.65
C LEU A 284 10.68 22.19 7.84
N SER A 285 11.32 22.21 9.01
CA SER A 285 12.24 21.13 9.38
C SER A 285 11.49 19.80 9.47
N ASN A 286 12.17 18.69 9.18
CA ASN A 286 11.59 17.35 9.29
C ASN A 286 10.31 17.13 8.46
N VAL A 287 10.04 17.93 7.43
CA VAL A 287 8.96 17.67 6.48
C VAL A 287 9.53 17.09 5.22
N LYS A 288 9.04 15.90 4.84
CA LYS A 288 9.40 15.28 3.57
C LYS A 288 8.64 15.96 2.43
N ASN A 289 9.32 16.19 1.32
CA ASN A 289 8.70 16.76 0.12
C ASN A 289 7.88 15.69 -0.63
N VAL A 290 6.80 15.24 -0.01
CA VAL A 290 5.89 14.21 -0.50
C VAL A 290 4.45 14.51 -0.09
N ILE A 291 3.51 14.26 -0.99
CA ILE A 291 2.07 14.32 -0.73
C ILE A 291 1.48 12.91 -0.77
N LEU A 292 0.65 12.58 0.20
CA LEU A 292 0.05 11.27 0.39
C LEU A 292 -1.45 11.31 0.06
N GLY A 293 -1.93 10.27 -0.61
CA GLY A 293 -3.36 10.13 -0.88
C GLY A 293 -3.75 8.68 -1.13
N HIS A 294 -5.02 8.40 -0.87
CA HIS A 294 -5.63 7.08 -0.99
C HIS A 294 -6.35 6.93 -2.33
N SER A 295 -6.35 5.73 -2.89
CA SER A 295 -6.96 5.49 -4.20
C SER A 295 -8.46 5.21 -4.17
N TYR A 296 -9.10 5.27 -2.99
CA TYR A 296 -10.54 4.98 -2.85
C TYR A 296 -11.41 5.82 -3.79
N PHE A 297 -12.49 5.22 -4.31
CA PHE A 297 -13.48 5.82 -5.20
C PHE A 297 -12.94 6.40 -6.52
N THR A 298 -11.67 6.15 -6.83
CA THR A 298 -11.01 6.60 -8.07
C THR A 298 -10.43 5.44 -8.89
N THR A 299 -10.88 4.21 -8.63
CA THR A 299 -10.33 2.98 -9.22
C THR A 299 -11.17 2.46 -10.38
N TRP A 300 -12.42 2.90 -10.50
CA TRP A 300 -13.36 2.44 -11.51
C TRP A 300 -14.29 3.56 -12.01
N PRO A 301 -14.75 3.56 -13.27
CA PRO A 301 -14.26 2.69 -14.36
C PRO A 301 -12.80 2.97 -14.72
N VAL A 302 -12.19 2.11 -15.54
CA VAL A 302 -10.74 2.16 -15.81
C VAL A 302 -10.28 3.48 -16.44
N ASP A 303 -11.08 4.07 -17.30
CA ASP A 303 -10.81 5.40 -17.88
C ASP A 303 -10.78 6.51 -16.80
N LYS A 304 -11.69 6.48 -15.83
CA LYS A 304 -11.66 7.36 -14.65
C LYS A 304 -10.41 7.10 -13.80
N GLN A 305 -10.06 5.81 -13.60
CA GLN A 305 -8.82 5.44 -12.90
C GLN A 305 -7.60 6.11 -13.56
N VAL A 306 -7.44 5.95 -14.86
CA VAL A 306 -6.33 6.53 -15.64
C VAL A 306 -6.36 8.05 -15.61
N LEU A 307 -7.52 8.67 -15.81
CA LEU A 307 -7.68 10.13 -15.79
C LEU A 307 -7.25 10.73 -14.45
N SER A 308 -7.72 10.18 -13.33
CA SER A 308 -7.35 10.68 -12.00
C SER A 308 -5.84 10.64 -11.78
N ARG A 309 -5.15 9.61 -12.30
CA ARG A 309 -3.68 9.46 -12.20
C ARG A 309 -2.95 10.47 -13.07
N LYS A 310 -3.45 10.76 -14.27
CA LYS A 310 -2.90 11.82 -15.13
C LYS A 310 -3.02 13.20 -14.49
N LEU A 311 -4.14 13.49 -13.86
CA LEU A 311 -4.38 14.78 -13.20
C LEU A 311 -3.44 14.98 -12.00
N ILE A 312 -3.32 14.00 -11.09
CA ILE A 312 -2.39 14.15 -9.96
C ILE A 312 -0.93 14.25 -10.44
N ALA A 313 -0.52 13.48 -11.45
CA ALA A 313 0.83 13.59 -12.01
C ALA A 313 1.11 14.99 -12.55
N ALA A 314 0.14 15.61 -13.22
CA ALA A 314 0.26 16.96 -13.74
C ALA A 314 0.42 18.01 -12.62
N GLU A 315 -0.36 17.89 -11.53
CA GLU A 315 -0.27 18.82 -10.41
C GLU A 315 1.03 18.66 -9.61
N VAL A 316 1.44 17.42 -9.31
CA VAL A 316 2.71 17.16 -8.62
C VAL A 316 3.90 17.68 -9.43
N LYS A 317 3.89 17.51 -10.76
CA LYS A 317 4.95 18.00 -11.64
C LYS A 317 5.15 19.52 -11.58
N GLN A 318 4.10 20.29 -11.24
CA GLN A 318 4.19 21.75 -11.09
C GLN A 318 4.91 22.19 -9.82
N LYS A 319 5.14 21.29 -8.87
CA LYS A 319 5.79 21.59 -7.59
C LYS A 319 7.21 21.00 -7.57
N PRO A 320 8.25 21.84 -7.52
CA PRO A 320 9.63 21.37 -7.64
C PRO A 320 10.01 20.30 -6.60
N GLY A 321 10.39 19.11 -7.09
CA GLY A 321 10.85 18.01 -6.26
C GLY A 321 9.76 17.31 -5.42
N LEU A 322 8.49 17.71 -5.53
CA LEU A 322 7.39 17.04 -4.85
C LEU A 322 7.21 15.64 -5.46
N LYS A 323 7.02 14.65 -4.59
CA LYS A 323 6.63 13.29 -4.97
C LYS A 323 5.20 13.00 -4.52
N TYR A 324 4.59 12.01 -5.14
CA TYR A 324 3.32 11.43 -4.71
C TYR A 324 3.53 10.03 -4.14
N TRP A 325 2.86 9.71 -3.03
CA TRP A 325 2.70 8.35 -2.52
C TRP A 325 1.24 7.94 -2.55
N GLN A 326 0.95 6.81 -3.16
CA GLN A 326 -0.29 6.10 -2.92
C GLN A 326 -0.11 5.37 -1.58
N SER A 327 -0.59 5.98 -0.49
CA SER A 327 -0.27 5.60 0.89
C SER A 327 -1.25 4.63 1.52
N GLU A 328 -2.43 4.44 0.89
CA GLU A 328 -3.42 3.47 1.37
C GLU A 328 -4.43 3.10 0.29
N TYR A 329 -4.68 1.80 0.15
CA TYR A 329 -5.81 1.26 -0.60
C TYR A 329 -6.14 -0.16 -0.14
N CYS A 330 -7.43 -0.49 -0.12
CA CYS A 330 -7.99 -1.83 -0.24
C CYS A 330 -9.35 -1.74 -0.92
N ILE A 331 -9.96 -2.86 -1.28
CA ILE A 331 -11.23 -2.84 -1.98
C ILE A 331 -12.37 -2.73 -0.94
N LEU A 332 -12.78 -1.50 -0.64
CA LEU A 332 -13.91 -1.19 0.26
C LEU A 332 -15.12 -0.66 -0.49
N GLU A 333 -14.94 -0.26 -1.75
CA GLU A 333 -15.96 0.38 -2.54
C GLU A 333 -17.03 -0.60 -2.98
N ASN A 334 -18.12 0.00 -3.33
CA ASN A 334 -19.33 -0.63 -3.83
C ASN A 334 -19.49 -0.47 -5.35
N PRO A 335 -20.56 -1.01 -5.88
CA PRO A 335 -20.75 -1.45 -7.23
C PRO A 335 -20.34 -0.44 -8.31
N GLY A 336 -19.86 -0.93 -9.36
CA GLY A 336 -19.26 -0.28 -10.50
C GLY A 336 -17.93 -0.93 -10.85
N GLU A 337 -17.32 -1.64 -9.90
CA GLU A 337 -16.07 -2.38 -10.12
C GLU A 337 -16.37 -3.79 -10.64
N ALA A 338 -16.98 -3.87 -11.83
CA ALA A 338 -17.45 -5.12 -12.43
C ALA A 338 -16.33 -6.17 -12.66
N GLU A 339 -15.07 -5.75 -12.57
CA GLU A 339 -13.91 -6.63 -12.77
C GLU A 339 -13.50 -7.39 -11.51
N ILE A 340 -14.04 -7.04 -10.35
CA ILE A 340 -13.78 -7.78 -9.12
C ILE A 340 -14.92 -8.77 -8.83
N PRO A 341 -14.62 -9.94 -8.22
CA PRO A 341 -15.64 -10.91 -7.87
C PRO A 341 -16.75 -10.32 -7.00
N GLY A 342 -18.01 -10.47 -7.42
CA GLY A 342 -19.16 -9.92 -6.74
C GLY A 342 -19.35 -8.40 -6.90
N GLY A 343 -18.55 -7.71 -7.72
CA GLY A 343 -18.68 -6.29 -8.03
C GLY A 343 -18.47 -5.34 -6.86
N SER A 344 -17.91 -5.81 -5.73
CA SER A 344 -17.71 -5.01 -4.52
C SER A 344 -16.59 -5.56 -3.64
N GLY A 345 -16.23 -4.82 -2.60
CA GLY A 345 -15.29 -5.29 -1.57
C GLY A 345 -15.81 -6.46 -0.72
N GLY A 346 -17.13 -6.65 -0.65
CA GLY A 346 -17.75 -7.74 0.12
C GLY A 346 -17.41 -9.14 -0.39
N GLY A 347 -17.30 -10.12 0.51
CA GLY A 347 -16.85 -11.47 0.22
C GLY A 347 -15.34 -11.53 -0.03
N ARG A 348 -14.60 -12.33 0.76
CA ARG A 348 -13.15 -12.54 0.52
C ARG A 348 -12.90 -13.20 -0.83
N ASP A 349 -11.83 -12.79 -1.50
CA ASP A 349 -11.33 -13.46 -2.69
C ASP A 349 -9.82 -13.68 -2.57
N LEU A 350 -9.41 -14.94 -2.61
CA LEU A 350 -8.00 -15.33 -2.58
C LEU A 350 -7.40 -15.51 -3.98
N GLY A 351 -8.22 -15.33 -5.03
CA GLY A 351 -7.92 -15.69 -6.41
C GLY A 351 -7.23 -14.61 -7.24
N MET A 352 -6.96 -14.97 -8.49
CA MET A 352 -6.25 -14.10 -9.44
C MET A 352 -7.08 -12.90 -9.92
N GLN A 353 -8.41 -12.95 -9.87
CA GLN A 353 -9.23 -11.86 -10.41
C GLN A 353 -9.01 -10.57 -9.62
N THR A 354 -9.15 -10.62 -8.28
CA THR A 354 -8.84 -9.50 -7.40
C THR A 354 -7.37 -9.07 -7.51
N ALA A 355 -6.44 -10.04 -7.60
CA ALA A 355 -5.03 -9.77 -7.74
C ALA A 355 -4.68 -8.99 -9.02
N LEU A 356 -5.29 -9.33 -10.15
CA LEU A 356 -5.08 -8.64 -11.44
C LEU A 356 -5.70 -7.23 -11.44
N PHE A 357 -6.89 -7.07 -10.85
CA PHE A 357 -7.49 -5.75 -10.67
C PHE A 357 -6.54 -4.81 -9.91
N VAL A 358 -6.01 -5.27 -8.77
CA VAL A 358 -5.08 -4.47 -7.97
C VAL A 358 -3.73 -4.30 -8.66
N ALA A 359 -3.22 -5.32 -9.37
CA ALA A 359 -1.97 -5.18 -10.12
C ALA A 359 -2.05 -4.10 -11.22
N ARG A 360 -3.19 -3.98 -11.92
CA ARG A 360 -3.45 -2.88 -12.85
C ARG A 360 -3.49 -1.53 -12.11
N LEU A 361 -4.12 -1.47 -10.95
CA LEU A 361 -4.14 -0.26 -10.14
C LEU A 361 -2.73 0.15 -9.71
N ILE A 362 -1.91 -0.79 -9.21
CA ILE A 362 -0.50 -0.55 -8.88
C ILE A 362 0.26 -0.03 -10.09
N HIS A 363 0.07 -0.66 -11.25
CA HIS A 363 0.70 -0.19 -12.49
C HIS A 363 0.33 1.27 -12.80
N ASN A 364 -0.96 1.61 -12.77
CA ASN A 364 -1.42 2.96 -13.10
C ASN A 364 -0.99 4.00 -12.05
N ASP A 365 -0.98 3.66 -10.78
CA ASP A 365 -0.46 4.54 -9.73
C ASP A 365 1.05 4.82 -9.95
N ILE A 366 1.84 3.82 -10.33
CA ILE A 366 3.27 3.97 -10.54
C ILE A 366 3.59 4.59 -11.90
N ALA A 367 3.03 4.07 -12.99
CA ALA A 367 3.39 4.46 -14.35
C ALA A 367 2.73 5.78 -14.78
N VAL A 368 1.47 6.00 -14.38
CA VAL A 368 0.67 7.16 -14.81
C VAL A 368 0.69 8.27 -13.77
N ALA A 369 0.43 7.97 -12.48
CA ALA A 369 0.48 8.97 -11.42
C ALA A 369 1.91 9.28 -10.94
N ASN A 370 2.92 8.53 -11.34
CA ASN A 370 4.29 8.60 -10.83
C ASN A 370 4.39 8.42 -9.30
N ALA A 371 3.57 7.53 -8.73
CA ALA A 371 3.65 7.22 -7.32
C ALA A 371 5.01 6.59 -6.97
N ALA A 372 5.76 7.20 -6.06
CA ALA A 372 7.05 6.72 -5.63
C ALA A 372 6.95 5.63 -4.54
N SER A 373 5.78 5.50 -3.90
CA SER A 373 5.44 4.46 -2.94
C SER A 373 4.03 3.96 -3.19
N TRP A 374 3.80 2.69 -2.89
CA TRP A 374 2.47 2.08 -2.94
C TRP A 374 2.23 1.21 -1.69
N GLN A 375 1.11 1.43 -0.96
CA GLN A 375 0.87 0.79 0.32
C GLN A 375 -0.56 0.25 0.39
N TRP A 376 -0.67 -1.00 0.89
CA TRP A 376 -1.94 -1.68 1.12
C TRP A 376 -2.50 -1.36 2.50
N TRP A 377 -3.86 -1.26 2.61
CA TRP A 377 -4.50 -0.87 3.87
C TRP A 377 -4.25 -1.89 4.97
N THR A 378 -4.85 -3.09 4.95
CA THR A 378 -4.61 -3.99 6.07
C THR A 378 -3.87 -5.26 5.63
N SER A 379 -2.73 -5.52 6.26
CA SER A 379 -1.92 -6.70 5.92
C SER A 379 -2.60 -8.00 6.32
N ILE A 380 -3.37 -7.97 7.41
CA ILE A 380 -4.05 -9.15 7.97
C ILE A 380 -5.52 -8.80 8.20
N THR A 381 -6.42 -9.68 7.80
CA THR A 381 -7.86 -9.50 8.04
C THR A 381 -8.53 -10.79 8.50
N ARG A 382 -9.59 -10.66 9.32
CA ARG A 382 -10.50 -11.74 9.69
C ARG A 382 -11.88 -11.62 9.05
N VAL A 383 -12.15 -10.49 8.40
CA VAL A 383 -13.48 -10.21 7.85
C VAL A 383 -13.67 -10.84 6.48
N ASP A 384 -14.92 -11.09 6.13
CA ASP A 384 -15.30 -11.58 4.80
C ASP A 384 -15.38 -10.40 3.82
N TYR A 385 -14.21 -9.81 3.53
CA TYR A 385 -14.04 -8.64 2.68
C TYR A 385 -12.72 -8.71 1.90
N LYS A 386 -12.58 -7.94 0.81
CA LYS A 386 -11.34 -7.89 0.01
C LYS A 386 -10.37 -6.82 0.54
N ASP A 387 -10.17 -6.79 1.87
CA ASP A 387 -9.34 -5.77 2.54
C ASP A 387 -7.97 -6.28 2.99
N GLY A 388 -7.72 -7.60 3.00
CA GLY A 388 -6.49 -8.21 3.49
C GLY A 388 -5.55 -8.75 2.43
N LEU A 389 -4.26 -8.83 2.77
CA LEU A 389 -3.27 -9.64 2.06
C LEU A 389 -3.29 -11.08 2.56
N ILE A 390 -3.46 -11.24 3.87
CA ILE A 390 -3.54 -12.53 4.59
C ILE A 390 -4.87 -12.57 5.33
N TYR A 391 -5.59 -13.68 5.17
CA TYR A 391 -6.91 -13.89 5.73
C TYR A 391 -6.86 -14.88 6.89
N LEU A 392 -7.57 -14.54 7.97
CA LEU A 392 -7.70 -15.38 9.17
C LEU A 392 -9.09 -16.02 9.21
N ASP A 393 -9.17 -17.27 9.69
CA ASP A 393 -10.42 -17.92 10.05
C ASP A 393 -10.23 -19.00 11.13
N ASP A 394 -11.31 -19.67 11.51
CA ASP A 394 -11.30 -20.73 12.52
C ASP A 394 -11.02 -22.12 11.92
N GLY A 395 -10.72 -22.21 10.62
CA GLY A 395 -10.52 -23.46 9.89
C GLY A 395 -11.78 -24.31 9.70
N LYS A 396 -12.95 -23.85 10.12
CA LYS A 396 -14.19 -24.64 10.14
C LYS A 396 -15.30 -24.02 9.28
N SER A 397 -15.35 -22.72 9.21
CA SER A 397 -16.41 -21.98 8.49
C SER A 397 -15.87 -21.33 7.22
N LYS A 398 -16.61 -21.45 6.12
CA LYS A 398 -16.31 -20.70 4.89
C LYS A 398 -16.55 -19.22 5.15
N GLY A 399 -15.48 -18.47 5.43
CA GLY A 399 -15.50 -17.02 5.47
C GLY A 399 -16.25 -16.38 6.65
N GLY A 400 -16.71 -17.15 7.61
CA GLY A 400 -17.35 -16.63 8.80
C GLY A 400 -16.45 -16.83 10.02
N THR A 401 -16.03 -15.77 10.65
CA THR A 401 -15.24 -15.86 11.87
C THR A 401 -15.94 -15.05 12.93
N THR A 402 -16.41 -15.73 13.98
CA THR A 402 -16.72 -14.98 15.17
C THR A 402 -15.42 -14.48 15.77
N PRO A 403 -15.35 -13.23 16.24
CA PRO A 403 -14.14 -12.62 16.78
C PRO A 403 -13.45 -13.45 17.84
N GLU A 404 -14.22 -14.17 18.67
CA GLU A 404 -13.71 -14.97 19.76
C GLU A 404 -12.84 -16.15 19.31
N TYR A 405 -13.20 -16.81 18.20
CA TYR A 405 -12.49 -18.01 17.73
C TYR A 405 -11.10 -17.73 17.20
N VAL A 406 -10.88 -16.56 16.59
CA VAL A 406 -9.57 -16.20 16.02
C VAL A 406 -8.74 -15.29 16.92
N ARG A 407 -9.24 -14.92 18.12
CA ARG A 407 -8.54 -14.03 19.04
C ARG A 407 -7.22 -14.63 19.54
N ASN A 408 -7.19 -15.93 19.87
CA ASN A 408 -6.06 -16.58 20.50
C ASN A 408 -5.31 -17.55 19.59
N ASP A 409 -5.97 -18.06 18.57
CA ASP A 409 -5.43 -18.95 17.53
C ASP A 409 -6.42 -19.00 16.36
N GLY A 410 -5.99 -19.56 15.23
CA GLY A 410 -6.80 -19.78 14.03
C GLY A 410 -5.97 -20.34 12.89
N GLU A 411 -6.55 -20.40 11.72
CA GLU A 411 -5.85 -20.67 10.47
C GLU A 411 -5.63 -19.38 9.71
N PHE A 412 -4.57 -19.32 8.88
CA PHE A 412 -4.30 -18.19 8.02
C PHE A 412 -4.09 -18.65 6.57
N HIS A 413 -4.50 -17.80 5.64
CA HIS A 413 -4.44 -18.06 4.20
C HIS A 413 -3.81 -16.87 3.51
N ASP A 414 -2.81 -17.12 2.67
CA ASP A 414 -2.29 -16.13 1.73
C ASP A 414 -3.27 -15.93 0.56
N SER A 415 -3.20 -14.81 -0.10
CA SER A 415 -4.00 -14.51 -1.28
C SER A 415 -3.12 -14.32 -2.51
N LYS A 416 -3.69 -14.47 -3.71
CA LYS A 416 -3.01 -14.07 -4.95
C LYS A 416 -2.67 -12.58 -4.96
N LEU A 417 -3.44 -11.76 -4.25
CA LEU A 417 -3.16 -10.33 -4.07
C LEU A 417 -1.86 -10.10 -3.28
N LEU A 418 -1.60 -10.86 -2.21
CA LEU A 418 -0.31 -10.82 -1.52
C LEU A 418 0.85 -10.98 -2.51
N TRP A 419 0.78 -12.03 -3.33
CA TRP A 419 1.83 -12.36 -4.27
C TRP A 419 1.91 -11.40 -5.46
N ALA A 420 0.78 -10.81 -5.89
CA ALA A 420 0.74 -9.75 -6.89
C ALA A 420 1.48 -8.49 -6.39
N LEU A 421 1.25 -8.08 -5.14
CA LEU A 421 2.03 -7.02 -4.51
C LEU A 421 3.51 -7.42 -4.40
N GLY A 422 3.78 -8.69 -4.10
CA GLY A 422 5.12 -9.27 -4.03
C GLY A 422 5.91 -9.18 -5.34
N ASN A 423 5.24 -9.22 -6.50
CA ASN A 423 5.88 -8.97 -7.80
C ASN A 423 6.55 -7.58 -7.89
N TYR A 424 6.06 -6.62 -7.11
CA TYR A 424 6.68 -5.31 -6.98
C TYR A 424 7.58 -5.24 -5.74
N SER A 425 7.03 -5.47 -4.56
CA SER A 425 7.67 -5.14 -3.28
C SER A 425 8.98 -5.90 -3.02
N LEU A 426 9.08 -7.17 -3.44
CA LEU A 426 10.28 -7.95 -3.23
C LEU A 426 11.45 -7.50 -4.10
N PHE A 427 11.15 -7.08 -5.33
CA PHE A 427 12.17 -6.81 -6.35
C PHE A 427 12.48 -5.32 -6.51
N VAL A 428 11.49 -4.45 -6.31
CA VAL A 428 11.64 -3.00 -6.44
C VAL A 428 11.84 -2.39 -5.06
N ARG A 429 13.09 -2.09 -4.72
CA ARG A 429 13.47 -1.63 -3.39
C ARG A 429 13.60 -0.11 -3.30
N PRO A 430 13.53 0.48 -2.09
CA PRO A 430 13.80 1.91 -1.88
C PRO A 430 15.13 2.32 -2.50
N GLY A 431 15.12 3.44 -3.23
CA GLY A 431 16.30 3.96 -3.94
C GLY A 431 16.47 3.45 -5.37
N MET A 432 15.75 2.42 -5.81
CA MET A 432 15.78 2.01 -7.21
C MET A 432 15.17 3.08 -8.12
N LEU A 433 15.69 3.16 -9.33
CA LEU A 433 15.28 4.15 -10.31
C LEU A 433 14.30 3.53 -11.30
N ARG A 434 13.06 4.04 -11.34
CA ARG A 434 12.14 3.69 -12.43
C ARG A 434 12.61 4.35 -13.71
N VAL A 435 12.71 3.56 -14.77
CA VAL A 435 13.08 4.02 -16.10
C VAL A 435 11.86 4.02 -17.03
N ASP A 436 11.92 4.82 -18.08
CA ASP A 436 10.82 4.97 -19.01
C ASP A 436 10.62 3.71 -19.86
N VAL A 437 9.35 3.35 -20.05
CA VAL A 437 8.89 2.31 -20.98
C VAL A 437 7.77 2.94 -21.81
N PRO A 438 8.07 3.47 -22.98
CA PRO A 438 7.10 4.23 -23.77
C PRO A 438 6.00 3.34 -24.35
N ASN A 439 4.85 3.96 -24.65
CA ASN A 439 3.72 3.37 -25.36
C ASN A 439 3.12 2.13 -24.65
N GLN A 440 2.91 2.23 -23.33
CA GLN A 440 2.29 1.17 -22.57
C GLN A 440 0.76 1.21 -22.63
N ASP A 441 0.14 0.04 -22.52
CA ASP A 441 -1.31 -0.08 -22.36
C ASP A 441 -1.74 0.22 -20.91
N GLU A 442 -2.21 1.43 -20.67
CA GLU A 442 -2.70 1.89 -19.36
C GLU A 442 -4.04 1.21 -18.97
N LEU A 443 -4.79 0.71 -19.95
CA LEU A 443 -6.12 0.13 -19.74
C LEU A 443 -6.09 -1.37 -19.47
N GLY A 444 -4.95 -2.02 -19.71
CA GLY A 444 -4.81 -3.47 -19.53
C GLY A 444 -5.65 -4.27 -20.51
N SER A 445 -5.57 -3.94 -21.82
CA SER A 445 -6.31 -4.65 -22.86
C SER A 445 -5.90 -6.13 -22.97
N ALA A 446 -6.73 -6.92 -23.64
CA ALA A 446 -6.44 -8.33 -23.91
C ALA A 446 -5.24 -8.55 -24.87
N ASN A 447 -4.81 -7.49 -25.57
CA ASN A 447 -3.78 -7.57 -26.59
C ASN A 447 -2.43 -7.01 -26.16
N ASP A 448 -2.37 -6.27 -25.07
CA ASP A 448 -1.17 -5.65 -24.57
C ASP A 448 -0.92 -5.99 -23.09
N VAL A 449 0.33 -5.86 -22.69
CA VAL A 449 0.80 -6.09 -21.35
C VAL A 449 1.27 -4.75 -20.78
N MET A 450 0.84 -4.43 -19.57
CA MET A 450 1.30 -3.25 -18.85
C MET A 450 2.70 -3.52 -18.27
N LEU A 451 3.67 -2.66 -18.56
CA LEU A 451 5.06 -2.84 -18.18
C LEU A 451 5.58 -1.66 -17.37
N THR A 452 6.32 -1.95 -16.31
CA THR A 452 7.17 -0.98 -15.61
C THR A 452 8.58 -1.53 -15.47
N ALA A 453 9.58 -0.66 -15.60
CA ALA A 453 10.98 -1.09 -15.55
C ALA A 453 11.76 -0.26 -14.52
N TYR A 454 12.68 -0.92 -13.83
CA TYR A 454 13.49 -0.32 -12.77
C TYR A 454 14.93 -0.78 -12.88
N LYS A 455 15.86 0.11 -12.54
CA LYS A 455 17.27 -0.25 -12.41
C LYS A 455 17.77 -0.05 -10.98
N ASP A 456 18.48 -1.04 -10.50
CA ASP A 456 19.29 -0.96 -9.30
C ASP A 456 20.73 -0.69 -9.72
N THR A 457 21.18 0.54 -9.51
CA THR A 457 22.54 0.94 -9.90
C THR A 457 23.59 0.36 -8.97
N THR A 458 23.23 0.06 -7.72
CA THR A 458 24.14 -0.52 -6.72
C THR A 458 24.41 -1.98 -6.99
N ASN A 459 23.36 -2.77 -7.25
CA ASN A 459 23.47 -4.21 -7.49
C ASN A 459 23.47 -4.56 -8.98
N LYS A 460 23.50 -3.56 -9.88
CA LYS A 460 23.51 -3.73 -11.34
C LYS A 460 22.38 -4.62 -11.83
N LYS A 461 21.15 -4.38 -11.38
CA LYS A 461 19.98 -5.17 -11.78
C LYS A 461 19.02 -4.35 -12.62
N LEU A 462 18.43 -5.03 -13.60
CA LEU A 462 17.21 -4.61 -14.29
C LEU A 462 16.05 -5.43 -13.75
N ILE A 463 14.97 -4.76 -13.36
CA ILE A 463 13.71 -5.36 -12.95
C ILE A 463 12.64 -4.88 -13.93
N VAL A 464 11.87 -5.79 -14.50
CA VAL A 464 10.71 -5.45 -15.33
C VAL A 464 9.50 -6.18 -14.77
N VAL A 465 8.47 -5.42 -14.37
CA VAL A 465 7.20 -5.99 -13.92
C VAL A 465 6.20 -5.88 -15.05
N ALA A 466 5.63 -7.03 -15.42
CA ALA A 466 4.66 -7.19 -16.50
C ALA A 466 3.32 -7.67 -15.93
N VAL A 467 2.22 -6.98 -16.23
CA VAL A 467 0.86 -7.36 -15.84
C VAL A 467 0.07 -7.70 -17.07
N ASN A 468 -0.33 -8.96 -17.22
CA ASN A 468 -1.17 -9.45 -18.31
C ASN A 468 -2.58 -9.77 -17.79
N CYS A 469 -3.51 -8.84 -18.00
CA CYS A 469 -4.93 -9.04 -17.69
C CYS A 469 -5.68 -9.82 -18.78
N GLY A 470 -5.03 -10.08 -19.93
CA GLY A 470 -5.62 -10.77 -21.08
C GLY A 470 -5.77 -12.29 -20.90
N ASN A 471 -6.55 -12.90 -21.79
CA ASN A 471 -6.83 -14.34 -21.77
C ASN A 471 -5.83 -15.18 -22.59
N SER A 472 -4.79 -14.55 -23.15
CA SER A 472 -3.77 -15.23 -23.95
C SER A 472 -2.37 -14.85 -23.49
N ALA A 473 -1.44 -15.80 -23.62
CA ALA A 473 -0.03 -15.53 -23.42
C ALA A 473 0.48 -14.57 -24.52
N GLN A 474 1.41 -13.70 -24.17
CA GLN A 474 1.98 -12.73 -25.08
C GLN A 474 3.50 -12.91 -25.18
N LYS A 475 4.05 -12.74 -26.38
CA LYS A 475 5.49 -12.81 -26.63
C LYS A 475 6.09 -11.44 -26.83
N TYR A 476 7.17 -11.18 -26.13
CA TYR A 476 7.86 -9.90 -26.14
C TYR A 476 9.36 -10.05 -26.45
N LYS A 477 9.89 -9.02 -27.08
CA LYS A 477 11.31 -8.69 -27.15
C LYS A 477 11.51 -7.38 -26.43
N PHE A 478 12.47 -7.32 -25.49
CA PHE A 478 12.87 -6.06 -24.88
C PHE A 478 14.18 -5.59 -25.50
N ASP A 479 14.18 -4.36 -26.01
CA ASP A 479 15.38 -3.65 -26.46
C ASP A 479 15.78 -2.60 -25.43
N LEU A 480 17.02 -2.66 -24.95
CA LEU A 480 17.53 -1.67 -24.00
C LEU A 480 18.10 -0.48 -24.76
N SER A 481 17.72 0.75 -24.38
CA SER A 481 18.27 1.96 -25.00
C SER A 481 19.77 2.09 -24.75
N LYS A 482 20.26 1.60 -23.59
CA LYS A 482 21.67 1.63 -23.21
C LYS A 482 22.04 0.45 -22.32
N GLY A 483 23.26 -0.07 -22.47
CA GLY A 483 23.74 -1.24 -21.72
C GLY A 483 23.29 -2.56 -22.34
N ALA A 484 23.62 -3.64 -21.68
CA ALA A 484 23.26 -5.00 -22.05
C ALA A 484 22.93 -5.82 -20.80
N LEU A 485 22.30 -6.96 -20.99
CA LEU A 485 22.14 -7.96 -19.94
C LEU A 485 23.23 -9.01 -20.04
N LYS A 486 23.66 -9.48 -18.89
CA LYS A 486 24.52 -10.68 -18.82
C LYS A 486 23.80 -11.85 -19.48
N ASN A 487 24.48 -12.54 -20.40
CA ASN A 487 23.96 -13.64 -21.19
C ASN A 487 22.71 -13.31 -22.04
N ASN A 488 22.29 -12.04 -22.15
CA ASN A 488 21.02 -11.62 -22.77
C ASN A 488 19.80 -12.35 -22.17
N GLU A 489 19.78 -12.55 -20.87
CA GLU A 489 18.75 -13.33 -20.17
C GLU A 489 18.10 -12.57 -19.03
N LEU A 490 16.82 -12.89 -18.81
CA LEU A 490 16.01 -12.46 -17.68
C LEU A 490 15.41 -13.69 -16.98
N THR A 491 15.46 -13.70 -15.66
CA THR A 491 14.81 -14.73 -14.84
C THR A 491 13.41 -14.28 -14.46
N PRO A 492 12.34 -14.95 -14.88
CA PRO A 492 10.97 -14.61 -14.52
C PRO A 492 10.57 -15.20 -13.17
N TYR A 493 9.81 -14.40 -12.39
CA TYR A 493 9.07 -14.79 -11.19
C TYR A 493 7.59 -14.56 -11.44
N ILE A 494 6.79 -15.62 -11.40
CA ILE A 494 5.43 -15.63 -11.94
C ILE A 494 4.41 -15.80 -10.81
N THR A 495 3.45 -14.88 -10.77
CA THR A 495 2.20 -15.03 -10.03
C THR A 495 1.07 -15.26 -11.01
N ALA A 496 0.41 -16.40 -10.89
CA ALA A 496 -0.72 -16.85 -11.71
C ALA A 496 -1.58 -17.82 -10.88
N GLU A 497 -2.63 -18.39 -11.45
CA GLU A 497 -3.56 -19.28 -10.73
C GLU A 497 -2.83 -20.36 -9.89
N ASN A 498 -1.83 -21.01 -10.46
CA ASN A 498 -1.08 -22.11 -9.83
C ASN A 498 0.36 -21.71 -9.44
N SER A 499 0.65 -20.43 -9.30
CA SER A 499 2.00 -19.93 -9.04
C SER A 499 1.97 -18.71 -8.12
N ASN A 500 2.86 -18.69 -7.13
CA ASN A 500 3.03 -17.61 -6.15
C ASN A 500 4.48 -17.13 -6.22
N LEU A 501 4.77 -16.11 -7.02
CA LEU A 501 6.15 -15.65 -7.30
C LEU A 501 7.10 -16.80 -7.69
N LYS A 502 6.57 -17.79 -8.39
CA LYS A 502 7.36 -18.98 -8.75
C LYS A 502 8.46 -18.62 -9.72
N ARG A 503 9.70 -18.91 -9.33
CA ARG A 503 10.86 -18.77 -10.21
C ARG A 503 10.75 -19.74 -11.39
N SER A 504 10.98 -19.26 -12.59
CA SER A 504 11.05 -20.07 -13.82
C SER A 504 12.45 -20.04 -14.41
N GLY A 505 12.70 -20.88 -15.41
CA GLY A 505 13.96 -20.87 -16.17
C GLY A 505 14.23 -19.50 -16.81
N ALA A 506 15.50 -19.11 -16.91
CA ALA A 506 15.87 -17.89 -17.59
C ALA A 506 15.40 -17.90 -19.05
N GLN A 507 14.96 -16.73 -19.52
CA GLN A 507 14.49 -16.52 -20.89
C GLN A 507 15.40 -15.49 -21.59
N LYS A 508 15.63 -15.68 -22.87
CA LYS A 508 16.34 -14.69 -23.68
C LYS A 508 15.52 -13.41 -23.81
N ILE A 509 16.19 -12.25 -23.71
CA ILE A 509 15.55 -10.93 -23.79
C ILE A 509 14.77 -10.70 -25.09
N ASP A 510 15.15 -11.39 -26.15
CA ASP A 510 14.51 -11.34 -27.46
C ASP A 510 13.38 -12.39 -27.64
N ASN A 511 13.09 -13.20 -26.65
CA ASN A 511 12.03 -14.22 -26.70
C ASN A 511 11.42 -14.46 -25.31
N LEU A 512 10.75 -13.45 -24.80
CA LEU A 512 10.09 -13.48 -23.51
C LEU A 512 8.62 -13.90 -23.66
N GLU A 513 8.14 -14.74 -22.78
CA GLU A 513 6.73 -15.12 -22.71
C GLU A 513 6.11 -14.65 -21.39
N ILE A 514 4.97 -13.97 -21.50
CA ILE A 514 4.17 -13.50 -20.38
C ILE A 514 2.84 -14.24 -20.42
N PRO A 515 2.59 -15.20 -19.50
CA PRO A 515 1.38 -16.01 -19.50
C PRO A 515 0.10 -15.17 -19.41
N ALA A 516 -1.01 -15.73 -19.84
CA ALA A 516 -2.33 -15.16 -19.64
C ALA A 516 -2.65 -15.01 -18.14
N LYS A 517 -3.43 -13.99 -17.76
CA LYS A 517 -3.89 -13.79 -16.39
C LYS A 517 -2.76 -13.94 -15.36
N SER A 518 -1.66 -13.21 -15.57
CA SER A 518 -0.47 -13.31 -14.72
C SER A 518 0.19 -11.98 -14.45
N ILE A 519 0.97 -11.95 -13.38
CA ILE A 519 1.95 -10.91 -13.11
C ILE A 519 3.34 -11.57 -13.15
N VAL A 520 4.26 -11.01 -13.91
CA VAL A 520 5.61 -11.55 -14.08
C VAL A 520 6.64 -10.48 -13.74
N THR A 521 7.56 -10.80 -12.84
CA THR A 521 8.73 -9.96 -12.59
C THR A 521 9.95 -10.61 -13.22
N PHE A 522 10.51 -9.95 -14.21
CA PHE A 522 11.76 -10.33 -14.85
C PHE A 522 12.94 -9.67 -14.13
N VAL A 523 13.95 -10.46 -13.82
CA VAL A 523 15.17 -9.99 -13.13
C VAL A 523 16.38 -10.33 -13.98
N GLY A 524 17.18 -9.33 -14.32
CA GLY A 524 18.43 -9.48 -15.06
C GLY A 524 19.59 -8.73 -14.45
N GLU A 525 20.82 -9.12 -14.80
CA GLU A 525 22.06 -8.45 -14.39
C GLU A 525 22.50 -7.51 -15.52
N LEU A 526 22.61 -6.20 -15.21
CA LEU A 526 23.04 -5.18 -16.16
C LEU A 526 24.58 -5.19 -16.30
N GLN A 527 25.03 -5.06 -17.55
CA GLN A 527 26.43 -4.79 -17.91
C GLN A 527 26.52 -3.41 -18.54
N TYR A 528 27.43 -2.60 -18.06
CA TYR A 528 27.71 -1.24 -18.56
C TYR A 528 29.05 -1.19 -19.30
#